data_b41d956d093e4b3cd7cf6199192bb80f
#
_entry.id   b41d956d093e4b3cd7cf6199192bb80f
#
_cell.length_a   1.000
_cell.length_b   1.000
_cell.length_c   1.000
_cell.angle_alpha   90.00
_cell.angle_beta   90.00
_cell.angle_gamma   90.00
#
_symmetry.space_group_name_H-M   'P 1'
#
loop_
_entity.id
_entity.type
_entity.pdbx_description
1 polymer ?
#
loop_
_entity_poly.entity_id
_entity_poly.type
_entity_poly.pdbx_seq_one_letter_code
_entity_poly.pdbx_strand_id
1 'polypeptide(L)'
;MPNDVITLNAVASELDETLRGGRIEKIYQPETDEITLNVKNARILRTLVISANPSQPRIHISTQKKENSYTAPAFCMLLRKYLTGSFIEKIEIYNFDRIVKISVVSKNELKDVKRYFLFAELMGRYSNIILTDSEKTILDAIRRIHFDQSTSRYILPGLKYVNQEKCCLSLGEKEKVRQVLHAGMSGAEIIAAISGAGKETANEIACSPDPFDKLYRLLNIYKTDTYKPCLRYQNGILKDYYIYPYSTVSGEFVEYNGINEALDAFYRLYDGNERKKASTKTVNTVLKRLQSKTERRIGDNLAKKKDAENAAFYKNCGDLILSYMYMIKPR
;
A
#
# COMPACT_ATOMS: atom_id res chain seq x y z
N MET A 1 4.18 9.10 0.35
CA MET A 1 4.33 8.10 1.43
C MET A 1 5.78 7.71 1.55
N PRO A 2 6.36 7.78 2.73
CA PRO A 2 7.79 7.51 2.95
C PRO A 2 8.13 6.01 3.06
N ASN A 3 7.47 5.15 2.26
CA ASN A 3 7.81 3.72 2.15
C ASN A 3 9.02 3.53 1.22
N ASP A 4 10.13 4.11 1.58
CA ASP A 4 11.41 3.90 0.90
C ASP A 4 12.25 2.81 1.58
N VAL A 5 13.36 2.48 0.96
CA VAL A 5 14.26 1.42 1.48
C VAL A 5 14.81 1.78 2.86
N ILE A 6 15.08 3.06 3.12
CA ILE A 6 15.65 3.52 4.40
C ILE A 6 14.64 3.34 5.52
N THR A 7 13.42 3.79 5.31
CA THR A 7 12.33 3.60 6.29
C THR A 7 12.03 2.11 6.49
N LEU A 8 11.92 1.35 5.39
CA LEU A 8 11.67 -0.09 5.49
C LEU A 8 12.81 -0.86 6.14
N ASN A 9 14.06 -0.40 6.02
CA ASN A 9 15.19 -0.99 6.72
C ASN A 9 15.08 -0.80 8.23
N ALA A 10 14.68 0.37 8.69
CA ALA A 10 14.40 0.60 10.11
C ALA A 10 13.23 -0.27 10.61
N VAL A 11 12.15 -0.37 9.83
CA VAL A 11 11.01 -1.24 10.14
C VAL A 11 11.45 -2.71 10.22
N ALA A 12 12.19 -3.21 9.24
CA ALA A 12 12.66 -4.59 9.20
C ALA A 12 13.61 -4.89 10.38
N SER A 13 14.48 -3.95 10.76
CA SER A 13 15.39 -4.09 11.90
C SER A 13 14.63 -4.21 13.23
N GLU A 14 13.63 -3.36 13.47
CA GLU A 14 12.80 -3.42 14.68
C GLU A 14 11.92 -4.68 14.70
N LEU A 15 11.38 -5.09 13.54
CA LEU A 15 10.62 -6.34 13.40
C LEU A 15 11.51 -7.56 13.70
N ASP A 16 12.74 -7.56 13.20
CA ASP A 16 13.67 -8.64 13.44
C ASP A 16 14.03 -8.76 14.92
N GLU A 17 14.35 -7.66 15.59
CA GLU A 17 14.63 -7.65 17.02
C GLU A 17 13.43 -8.15 17.84
N THR A 18 12.22 -7.78 17.44
CA THR A 18 11.00 -8.09 18.18
C THR A 18 10.47 -9.50 17.92
N LEU A 19 10.60 -10.00 16.68
CA LEU A 19 9.94 -11.24 16.23
C LEU A 19 10.91 -12.39 15.94
N ARG A 20 12.21 -12.18 15.88
CA ARG A 20 13.21 -13.25 15.69
C ARG A 20 13.08 -14.31 16.79
N GLY A 21 13.09 -15.58 16.39
CA GLY A 21 12.87 -16.70 17.29
C GLY A 21 11.40 -16.94 17.67
N GLY A 22 10.51 -16.05 17.26
CA GLY A 22 9.08 -16.18 17.53
C GLY A 22 8.44 -17.28 16.68
N ARG A 23 7.45 -17.97 17.28
CA ARG A 23 6.68 -19.03 16.63
C ARG A 23 5.42 -18.44 15.98
N ILE A 24 5.19 -18.77 14.70
CA ILE A 24 3.98 -18.41 13.98
C ILE A 24 2.85 -19.35 14.43
N GLU A 25 1.87 -18.83 15.16
CA GLU A 25 0.78 -19.64 15.71
C GLU A 25 -0.44 -19.70 14.80
N LYS A 26 -0.82 -18.54 14.24
CA LYS A 26 -2.03 -18.43 13.38
C LYS A 26 -1.76 -17.50 12.22
N ILE A 27 -2.38 -17.79 11.08
CA ILE A 27 -2.29 -17.00 9.86
C ILE A 27 -3.71 -16.72 9.37
N TYR A 28 -3.96 -15.45 9.03
CA TYR A 28 -5.23 -14.98 8.49
C TYR A 28 -5.02 -14.10 7.27
N GLN A 29 -6.05 -13.99 6.47
CA GLN A 29 -6.13 -13.09 5.32
C GLN A 29 -7.44 -12.30 5.45
N PRO A 30 -7.46 -11.19 6.20
CA PRO A 30 -8.67 -10.40 6.42
C PRO A 30 -9.16 -9.69 5.16
N GLU A 31 -8.24 -9.31 4.26
CA GLU A 31 -8.53 -8.63 2.99
C GLU A 31 -7.83 -9.38 1.84
N THR A 32 -8.24 -9.14 0.61
CA THR A 32 -7.71 -9.83 -0.59
C THR A 32 -6.21 -9.66 -0.78
N ASP A 33 -5.64 -8.57 -0.26
CA ASP A 33 -4.24 -8.17 -0.42
C ASP A 33 -3.51 -7.99 0.92
N GLU A 34 -4.06 -8.49 2.02
CA GLU A 34 -3.46 -8.38 3.36
C GLU A 34 -3.35 -9.74 4.06
N ILE A 35 -2.19 -10.03 4.61
CA ILE A 35 -1.92 -11.22 5.45
C ILE A 35 -1.59 -10.75 6.87
N THR A 36 -2.08 -11.47 7.86
CA THR A 36 -1.73 -11.29 9.26
C THR A 36 -1.12 -12.57 9.83
N LEU A 37 0.04 -12.43 10.47
CA LEU A 37 0.74 -13.51 11.16
C LEU A 37 0.69 -13.24 12.66
N ASN A 38 0.09 -14.13 13.43
CA ASN A 38 0.16 -14.11 14.88
C ASN A 38 1.43 -14.83 15.32
N VAL A 39 2.39 -14.07 15.83
CA VAL A 39 3.71 -14.56 16.23
C VAL A 39 3.83 -14.47 17.74
N LYS A 40 4.18 -15.58 18.38
CA LYS A 40 4.44 -15.65 19.83
C LYS A 40 5.94 -15.69 20.06
N ASN A 41 6.45 -14.65 20.71
CA ASN A 41 7.83 -14.55 21.13
C ASN A 41 7.90 -14.20 22.62
N ALA A 42 8.75 -14.88 23.41
CA ALA A 42 8.91 -14.64 24.85
C ALA A 42 7.58 -14.54 25.62
N ARG A 43 6.60 -15.42 25.30
CA ARG A 43 5.22 -15.46 25.85
C ARG A 43 4.31 -14.29 25.42
N ILE A 44 4.80 -13.33 24.63
CA ILE A 44 4.02 -12.22 24.13
C ILE A 44 3.53 -12.57 22.71
N LEU A 45 2.22 -12.45 22.50
CA LEU A 45 1.60 -12.61 21.18
C LEU A 45 1.56 -11.25 20.46
N ARG A 46 2.13 -11.19 19.28
CA ARG A 46 2.10 -10.01 18.41
C ARG A 46 1.49 -10.34 17.06
N THR A 47 0.79 -9.40 16.49
CA THR A 47 0.18 -9.55 15.15
C THR A 47 1.01 -8.76 14.15
N LEU A 48 1.72 -9.46 13.27
CA LEU A 48 2.42 -8.87 12.13
C LEU A 48 1.44 -8.73 10.96
N VAL A 49 1.24 -7.52 10.49
CA VAL A 49 0.41 -7.19 9.32
C VAL A 49 1.32 -6.99 8.12
N ILE A 50 1.01 -7.63 7.00
CA ILE A 50 1.66 -7.47 5.71
C ILE A 50 0.58 -7.16 4.69
N SER A 51 0.61 -5.97 4.09
CA SER A 51 -0.37 -5.55 3.09
C SER A 51 0.30 -5.23 1.76
N ALA A 52 -0.16 -5.91 0.72
CA ALA A 52 0.20 -5.63 -0.68
C ALA A 52 -0.80 -4.67 -1.35
N ASN A 53 -1.56 -3.90 -0.56
CA ASN A 53 -2.49 -2.92 -1.10
C ASN A 53 -1.76 -1.88 -1.96
N PRO A 54 -2.18 -1.66 -3.23
CA PRO A 54 -1.49 -0.74 -4.14
C PRO A 54 -1.38 0.69 -3.63
N SER A 55 -2.38 1.14 -2.89
CA SER A 55 -2.41 2.50 -2.35
C SER A 55 -1.61 2.63 -1.06
N GLN A 56 -1.48 1.51 -0.30
CA GLN A 56 -0.90 1.51 1.04
C GLN A 56 -0.18 0.19 1.37
N PRO A 57 0.88 -0.10 0.63
CA PRO A 57 1.71 -1.25 0.95
C PRO A 57 2.40 -1.01 2.28
N ARG A 58 2.37 -2.01 3.18
CA ARG A 58 2.91 -1.88 4.54
C ARG A 58 3.29 -3.20 5.17
N ILE A 59 4.21 -3.12 6.11
CA ILE A 59 4.52 -4.20 7.04
C ILE A 59 4.79 -3.58 8.41
N HIS A 60 4.07 -4.03 9.44
CA HIS A 60 4.24 -3.56 10.82
C HIS A 60 3.55 -4.47 11.83
N ILE A 61 3.90 -4.33 13.11
CA ILE A 61 3.15 -4.95 14.20
C ILE A 61 1.91 -4.11 14.48
N SER A 62 0.74 -4.74 14.49
CA SER A 62 -0.51 -4.06 14.79
C SER A 62 -1.16 -4.55 16.07
N THR A 63 -1.75 -3.62 16.81
CA THR A 63 -2.60 -3.89 17.97
C THR A 63 -4.07 -4.07 17.56
N GLN A 64 -4.42 -3.73 16.32
CA GLN A 64 -5.79 -3.83 15.83
C GLN A 64 -6.14 -5.27 15.43
N LYS A 65 -7.34 -5.69 15.81
CA LYS A 65 -7.95 -6.93 15.31
C LYS A 65 -8.89 -6.59 14.17
N LYS A 66 -8.65 -7.16 13.01
CA LYS A 66 -9.58 -7.14 11.88
C LYS A 66 -10.46 -8.39 11.91
N GLU A 67 -11.69 -8.24 11.44
CA GLU A 67 -12.56 -9.39 11.20
C GLU A 67 -11.99 -10.25 10.08
N ASN A 68 -12.00 -11.56 10.29
CA ASN A 68 -11.48 -12.50 9.30
C ASN A 68 -12.62 -13.00 8.41
N SER A 69 -12.31 -13.28 7.15
CA SER A 69 -13.26 -13.93 6.25
C SER A 69 -13.66 -15.31 6.78
N TYR A 70 -14.94 -15.67 6.62
CA TYR A 70 -15.45 -16.99 7.01
C TYR A 70 -14.71 -18.13 6.30
N THR A 71 -14.35 -17.94 5.03
CA THR A 71 -13.58 -18.89 4.24
C THR A 71 -12.20 -18.33 3.98
N ALA A 72 -11.16 -19.09 4.35
CA ALA A 72 -9.78 -18.67 4.10
C ALA A 72 -9.44 -18.82 2.62
N PRO A 73 -8.90 -17.78 1.95
CA PRO A 73 -8.44 -17.87 0.57
C PRO A 73 -7.32 -18.91 0.38
N ALA A 74 -7.14 -19.38 -0.85
CA ALA A 74 -6.18 -20.44 -1.17
C ALA A 74 -4.75 -20.12 -0.74
N PHE A 75 -4.30 -18.87 -0.94
CA PHE A 75 -2.98 -18.43 -0.50
C PHE A 75 -2.81 -18.48 1.02
N CYS A 76 -3.83 -18.08 1.78
CA CYS A 76 -3.84 -18.19 3.23
C CYS A 76 -3.74 -19.65 3.69
N MET A 77 -4.46 -20.57 3.04
CA MET A 77 -4.40 -21.99 3.34
C MET A 77 -3.01 -22.58 3.04
N LEU A 78 -2.38 -22.13 1.96
CA LEU A 78 -1.02 -22.53 1.62
C LEU A 78 -0.02 -21.99 2.66
N LEU A 79 -0.12 -20.72 3.07
CA LEU A 79 0.72 -20.18 4.14
C LEU A 79 0.54 -20.96 5.44
N ARG A 80 -0.70 -21.33 5.81
CA ARG A 80 -0.96 -22.16 7.00
C ARG A 80 -0.27 -23.52 6.91
N LYS A 81 -0.31 -24.16 5.75
CA LYS A 81 0.33 -25.47 5.52
C LYS A 81 1.84 -25.43 5.76
N TYR A 82 2.52 -24.38 5.32
CA TYR A 82 3.98 -24.32 5.34
C TYR A 82 4.56 -23.57 6.55
N LEU A 83 3.83 -22.57 7.07
CA LEU A 83 4.39 -21.66 8.06
C LEU A 83 3.79 -21.78 9.47
N THR A 84 2.60 -22.41 9.64
CA THR A 84 2.04 -22.57 10.98
C THR A 84 2.92 -23.50 11.83
N GLY A 85 3.23 -23.05 13.04
CA GLY A 85 4.12 -23.77 13.96
C GLY A 85 5.61 -23.56 13.72
N SER A 86 5.97 -22.87 12.64
CA SER A 86 7.36 -22.55 12.27
C SER A 86 7.90 -21.34 13.05
N PHE A 87 9.21 -21.14 13.01
CA PHE A 87 9.91 -20.08 13.73
C PHE A 87 10.49 -19.05 12.76
N ILE A 88 10.40 -17.77 13.09
CA ILE A 88 11.05 -16.69 12.34
C ILE A 88 12.55 -16.74 12.65
N GLU A 89 13.36 -16.96 11.62
CA GLU A 89 14.81 -16.99 11.71
C GLU A 89 15.41 -15.59 11.58
N LYS A 90 14.90 -14.80 10.61
CA LYS A 90 15.38 -13.43 10.32
C LYS A 90 14.36 -12.63 9.53
N ILE A 91 14.32 -11.33 9.78
CA ILE A 91 13.58 -10.35 8.99
C ILE A 91 14.57 -9.29 8.50
N GLU A 92 14.66 -9.08 7.21
CA GLU A 92 15.64 -8.17 6.60
C GLU A 92 15.13 -7.56 5.29
N ILE A 93 15.70 -6.43 4.89
CA ILE A 93 15.54 -5.88 3.55
C ILE A 93 16.26 -6.78 2.54
N TYR A 94 15.59 -7.11 1.45
CA TYR A 94 16.14 -7.94 0.39
C TYR A 94 16.70 -7.08 -0.76
N ASN A 95 17.97 -7.29 -1.10
CA ASN A 95 18.69 -6.61 -2.18
C ASN A 95 18.61 -5.06 -2.11
N PHE A 96 18.52 -4.50 -0.92
CA PHE A 96 18.37 -3.05 -0.72
C PHE A 96 17.24 -2.45 -1.57
N ASP A 97 16.16 -3.20 -1.69
CA ASP A 97 14.95 -2.75 -2.36
C ASP A 97 13.78 -2.69 -1.37
N ARG A 98 12.64 -2.20 -1.82
CA ARG A 98 11.39 -2.15 -1.03
C ARG A 98 10.77 -3.54 -0.90
N ILE A 99 11.59 -4.51 -0.52
CA ILE A 99 11.23 -5.90 -0.32
C ILE A 99 11.71 -6.32 1.06
N VAL A 100 10.79 -6.73 1.91
CA VAL A 100 11.12 -7.32 3.21
C VAL A 100 11.07 -8.84 3.06
N LYS A 101 12.20 -9.51 3.38
CA LYS A 101 12.30 -10.95 3.39
C LYS A 101 12.17 -11.45 4.83
N ILE A 102 11.21 -12.33 5.06
CA ILE A 102 11.04 -13.07 6.32
C ILE A 102 11.51 -14.50 6.08
N SER A 103 12.61 -14.86 6.71
CA SER A 103 13.15 -16.23 6.71
C SER A 103 12.47 -17.03 7.81
N VAL A 104 11.88 -18.16 7.46
CA VAL A 104 11.13 -19.01 8.38
C VAL A 104 11.68 -20.42 8.36
N VAL A 105 11.87 -20.99 9.54
CA VAL A 105 12.35 -22.35 9.73
C VAL A 105 11.21 -23.21 10.27
N SER A 106 10.86 -24.24 9.53
CA SER A 106 9.92 -25.27 9.94
C SER A 106 10.67 -26.53 10.35
N LYS A 107 10.29 -27.12 11.48
CA LYS A 107 10.79 -28.40 11.94
C LYS A 107 9.64 -29.40 11.88
N ASN A 108 9.81 -30.50 11.13
CA ASN A 108 8.84 -31.58 11.14
C ASN A 108 9.06 -32.50 12.38
N GLU A 109 8.19 -33.48 12.54
CA GLU A 109 8.25 -34.46 13.63
C GLU A 109 9.56 -35.28 13.62
N LEU A 110 10.16 -35.48 12.44
CA LEU A 110 11.43 -36.17 12.22
C LEU A 110 12.64 -35.27 12.44
N LYS A 111 12.44 -34.03 12.93
CA LYS A 111 13.47 -32.99 13.12
C LYS A 111 14.15 -32.50 11.83
N ASP A 112 13.62 -32.83 10.63
CA ASP A 112 14.12 -32.23 9.42
C ASP A 112 13.80 -30.75 9.39
N VAL A 113 14.79 -29.96 9.05
CA VAL A 113 14.71 -28.50 9.00
C VAL A 113 14.43 -28.07 7.57
N LYS A 114 13.26 -27.47 7.35
CA LYS A 114 12.91 -26.85 6.07
C LYS A 114 12.89 -25.33 6.23
N ARG A 115 13.50 -24.62 5.28
CA ARG A 115 13.46 -23.16 5.24
C ARG A 115 12.51 -22.69 4.16
N TYR A 116 11.78 -21.64 4.48
CA TYR A 116 10.90 -20.92 3.57
C TYR A 116 11.19 -19.44 3.65
N PHE A 117 10.97 -18.73 2.54
CA PHE A 117 11.09 -17.29 2.51
C PHE A 117 9.75 -16.68 2.13
N LEU A 118 9.29 -15.75 2.95
CA LEU A 118 8.13 -14.91 2.65
C LEU A 118 8.65 -13.54 2.24
N PHE A 119 8.45 -13.18 0.97
CA PHE A 119 8.82 -11.88 0.43
C PHE A 119 7.60 -10.97 0.45
N ALA A 120 7.71 -9.83 1.13
CA ALA A 120 6.74 -8.75 1.10
C ALA A 120 7.29 -7.62 0.20
N GLU A 121 6.79 -7.53 -1.01
CA GLU A 121 7.14 -6.48 -1.96
C GLU A 121 6.21 -5.28 -1.74
N LEU A 122 6.76 -4.12 -1.39
CA LEU A 122 6.02 -2.93 -0.98
C LEU A 122 6.25 -1.79 -1.97
N MET A 123 5.80 -2.00 -3.22
CA MET A 123 6.10 -1.15 -4.38
C MET A 123 4.84 -0.57 -5.04
N GLY A 124 3.87 -0.11 -4.26
CA GLY A 124 2.62 0.47 -4.76
C GLY A 124 1.84 -0.55 -5.60
N ARG A 125 1.53 -0.23 -6.85
CA ARG A 125 0.75 -1.13 -7.73
C ARG A 125 1.40 -2.49 -7.99
N TYR A 126 2.72 -2.59 -7.81
CA TYR A 126 3.49 -3.82 -7.97
C TYR A 126 3.69 -4.58 -6.67
N SER A 127 3.05 -4.15 -5.58
CA SER A 127 3.14 -4.83 -4.30
C SER A 127 2.61 -6.25 -4.37
N ASN A 128 3.31 -7.16 -3.68
CA ASN A 128 2.95 -8.58 -3.66
C ASN A 128 3.43 -9.26 -2.37
N ILE A 129 2.89 -10.41 -2.05
CA ILE A 129 3.36 -11.28 -0.96
C ILE A 129 3.59 -12.65 -1.58
N ILE A 130 4.84 -13.14 -1.53
CA ILE A 130 5.27 -14.32 -2.26
C ILE A 130 5.92 -15.30 -1.29
N LEU A 131 5.47 -16.55 -1.29
CA LEU A 131 6.11 -17.63 -0.54
C LEU A 131 6.99 -18.47 -1.46
N THR A 132 8.22 -18.73 -1.01
CA THR A 132 9.17 -19.60 -1.72
C THR A 132 9.76 -20.64 -0.78
N ASP A 133 10.36 -21.69 -1.37
CA ASP A 133 11.23 -22.61 -0.67
C ASP A 133 12.65 -22.03 -0.45
N SER A 134 13.55 -22.84 0.11
CA SER A 134 14.95 -22.49 0.37
C SER A 134 15.76 -22.17 -0.90
N GLU A 135 15.35 -22.71 -2.04
CA GLU A 135 15.98 -22.44 -3.34
C GLU A 135 15.35 -21.27 -4.11
N LYS A 136 14.45 -20.53 -3.44
CA LYS A 136 13.66 -19.45 -4.03
C LYS A 136 12.72 -19.91 -5.14
N THR A 137 12.29 -21.16 -5.16
CA THR A 137 11.21 -21.61 -6.03
C THR A 137 9.89 -21.11 -5.44
N ILE A 138 9.09 -20.42 -6.24
CA ILE A 138 7.79 -19.85 -5.82
C ILE A 138 6.84 -21.01 -5.52
N LEU A 139 6.32 -21.05 -4.30
CA LEU A 139 5.26 -21.97 -3.91
C LEU A 139 3.89 -21.39 -4.24
N ASP A 140 3.68 -20.09 -3.95
CA ASP A 140 2.54 -19.31 -4.41
C ASP A 140 2.74 -17.82 -4.05
N ALA A 141 1.81 -16.97 -4.52
CA ALA A 141 1.77 -15.55 -4.24
C ALA A 141 0.34 -15.06 -4.03
N ILE A 142 0.17 -13.97 -3.27
CA ILE A 142 -1.14 -13.35 -3.07
C ILE A 142 -1.71 -12.81 -4.39
N ARG A 143 -0.80 -12.37 -5.29
CA ARG A 143 -1.10 -11.99 -6.68
C ARG A 143 -0.19 -12.80 -7.60
N ARG A 144 -0.79 -13.70 -8.39
CA ARG A 144 -0.09 -14.38 -9.48
C ARG A 144 0.01 -13.43 -10.66
N ILE A 145 1.17 -13.42 -11.34
CA ILE A 145 1.40 -12.64 -12.57
C ILE A 145 1.66 -13.63 -13.69
N HIS A 146 0.69 -13.75 -14.59
CA HIS A 146 0.72 -14.65 -15.73
C HIS A 146 1.45 -14.04 -16.93
N PHE A 147 1.76 -14.88 -17.92
CA PHE A 147 2.51 -14.51 -19.14
C PHE A 147 1.78 -13.48 -20.03
N ASP A 148 0.46 -13.40 -19.92
CA ASP A 148 -0.42 -12.45 -20.60
C ASP A 148 -0.47 -11.08 -19.92
N GLN A 149 -0.09 -11.00 -18.63
CA GLN A 149 -0.18 -9.78 -17.81
C GLN A 149 1.13 -8.98 -17.76
N SER A 150 2.24 -9.59 -18.07
CA SER A 150 3.56 -8.96 -18.06
C SER A 150 4.48 -9.60 -19.09
N THR A 151 5.35 -8.80 -19.70
CA THR A 151 6.39 -9.26 -20.62
C THR A 151 7.74 -9.47 -19.90
N SER A 152 7.90 -8.91 -18.71
CA SER A 152 9.21 -8.84 -18.04
C SER A 152 9.29 -9.62 -16.73
N ARG A 153 8.16 -9.98 -16.12
CA ARG A 153 8.16 -10.65 -14.82
C ARG A 153 6.94 -11.55 -14.64
N TYR A 154 7.20 -12.79 -14.27
CA TYR A 154 6.18 -13.78 -14.00
C TYR A 154 6.26 -14.23 -12.54
N ILE A 155 5.11 -14.40 -11.88
CA ILE A 155 5.02 -14.88 -10.50
C ILE A 155 3.99 -16.00 -10.48
N LEU A 156 4.51 -17.21 -10.71
CA LEU A 156 3.71 -18.44 -10.77
C LEU A 156 4.39 -19.54 -9.95
N PRO A 157 3.63 -20.47 -9.37
CA PRO A 157 4.17 -21.63 -8.69
C PRO A 157 5.13 -22.42 -9.60
N GLY A 158 6.26 -22.85 -9.03
CA GLY A 158 7.30 -23.59 -9.73
C GLY A 158 8.37 -22.75 -10.42
N LEU A 159 8.18 -21.45 -10.61
CA LEU A 159 9.20 -20.55 -11.14
C LEU A 159 10.16 -20.09 -10.04
N LYS A 160 11.37 -19.71 -10.42
CA LYS A 160 12.33 -19.09 -9.49
C LYS A 160 11.94 -17.62 -9.23
N TYR A 161 11.99 -17.23 -7.97
CA TYR A 161 11.82 -15.85 -7.58
C TYR A 161 13.03 -15.03 -7.98
N VAL A 162 12.81 -14.08 -8.89
CA VAL A 162 13.84 -13.16 -9.38
C VAL A 162 13.37 -11.74 -9.05
N ASN A 163 14.26 -10.95 -8.44
CA ASN A 163 14.03 -9.51 -8.30
C ASN A 163 14.24 -8.83 -9.65
N GLN A 164 13.43 -7.82 -9.97
CA GLN A 164 13.66 -7.04 -11.20
C GLN A 164 15.01 -6.30 -11.10
N GLU A 165 15.82 -6.43 -12.12
CA GLU A 165 16.99 -5.60 -12.29
C GLU A 165 16.56 -4.14 -12.50
N LYS A 166 17.23 -3.24 -11.80
CA LYS A 166 16.99 -1.80 -11.89
C LYS A 166 18.18 -1.12 -12.56
N CYS A 167 17.88 -0.10 -13.34
CA CYS A 167 18.91 0.74 -13.95
C CYS A 167 19.67 1.62 -12.95
N CYS A 168 19.17 1.72 -11.70
CA CYS A 168 19.77 2.53 -10.64
C CYS A 168 20.71 1.71 -9.77
N LEU A 169 21.69 2.35 -9.14
CA LEU A 169 22.63 1.70 -8.22
C LEU A 169 21.91 1.15 -7.00
N SER A 170 22.27 -0.08 -6.63
CA SER A 170 21.83 -0.67 -5.37
C SER A 170 22.62 -0.06 -4.20
N LEU A 171 21.96 0.19 -3.07
CA LEU A 171 22.60 0.66 -1.83
C LEU A 171 23.67 -0.31 -1.30
N GLY A 172 23.68 -1.56 -1.76
CA GLY A 172 24.73 -2.54 -1.46
C GLY A 172 26.06 -2.28 -2.19
N GLU A 173 26.04 -1.53 -3.29
CA GLU A 173 27.22 -1.19 -4.10
C GLU A 173 27.91 0.07 -3.56
N LYS A 174 28.34 0.03 -2.30
CA LYS A 174 28.80 1.16 -1.51
C LYS A 174 29.83 2.05 -2.24
N GLU A 175 30.84 1.45 -2.89
CA GLU A 175 31.87 2.21 -3.59
C GLU A 175 31.33 2.95 -4.83
N LYS A 176 30.45 2.33 -5.59
CA LYS A 176 29.81 3.00 -6.74
C LYS A 176 28.88 4.11 -6.29
N VAL A 177 28.11 3.88 -5.21
CA VAL A 177 27.26 4.91 -4.61
C VAL A 177 28.08 6.11 -4.15
N ARG A 178 29.26 5.87 -3.55
CA ARG A 178 30.18 6.93 -3.12
C ARG A 178 30.72 7.76 -4.29
N GLN A 179 30.97 7.14 -5.42
CA GLN A 179 31.47 7.83 -6.63
C GLN A 179 30.40 8.72 -7.27
N VAL A 180 29.12 8.36 -7.12
CA VAL A 180 28.01 9.06 -7.74
C VAL A 180 27.45 10.16 -6.84
N LEU A 181 27.36 9.93 -5.53
CA LEU A 181 26.84 10.92 -4.60
C LEU A 181 27.87 11.98 -4.26
N HIS A 182 27.56 13.23 -4.57
CA HIS A 182 28.40 14.39 -4.26
C HIS A 182 27.55 15.56 -3.75
N ALA A 183 28.21 16.49 -3.07
CA ALA A 183 27.56 17.71 -2.58
C ALA A 183 26.93 18.52 -3.74
N GLY A 184 25.79 19.12 -3.46
CA GLY A 184 25.06 19.95 -4.44
C GLY A 184 24.09 19.17 -5.35
N MET A 185 24.02 17.84 -5.25
CA MET A 185 22.97 17.09 -5.94
C MET A 185 21.60 17.44 -5.40
N SER A 186 20.62 17.56 -6.29
CA SER A 186 19.20 17.68 -5.92
C SER A 186 18.63 16.33 -5.49
N GLY A 187 17.52 16.36 -4.72
CA GLY A 187 16.82 15.13 -4.35
C GLY A 187 16.34 14.33 -5.57
N ALA A 188 16.02 14.99 -6.69
CA ALA A 188 15.63 14.30 -7.93
C ALA A 188 16.78 13.52 -8.55
N GLU A 189 17.99 14.06 -8.56
CA GLU A 189 19.19 13.39 -9.04
C GLU A 189 19.54 12.19 -8.16
N ILE A 190 19.39 12.32 -6.83
CA ILE A 190 19.59 11.21 -5.89
C ILE A 190 18.60 10.07 -6.16
N ILE A 191 17.31 10.38 -6.39
CA ILE A 191 16.29 9.37 -6.73
C ILE A 191 16.62 8.66 -8.04
N ALA A 192 17.13 9.40 -9.04
CA ALA A 192 17.52 8.83 -10.32
C ALA A 192 18.75 7.92 -10.21
N ALA A 193 19.68 8.26 -9.31
CA ALA A 193 20.93 7.53 -9.11
C ALA A 193 20.76 6.26 -8.27
N ILE A 194 19.92 6.30 -7.23
CA ILE A 194 19.83 5.27 -6.19
C ILE A 194 18.47 4.60 -6.20
N SER A 195 18.48 3.27 -6.28
CA SER A 195 17.26 2.46 -6.22
C SER A 195 16.60 2.57 -4.85
N GLY A 196 15.28 2.80 -4.85
CA GLY A 196 14.45 2.72 -3.65
C GLY A 196 14.47 3.94 -2.73
N ALA A 197 15.18 5.02 -3.07
CA ALA A 197 15.13 6.28 -2.34
C ALA A 197 13.75 6.96 -2.51
N GLY A 198 13.17 7.43 -1.41
CA GLY A 198 11.94 8.22 -1.41
C GLY A 198 12.23 9.71 -1.62
N LYS A 199 11.23 10.47 -2.08
CA LYS A 199 11.39 11.90 -2.38
C LYS A 199 11.85 12.71 -1.17
N GLU A 200 11.19 12.52 -0.03
CA GLU A 200 11.47 13.29 1.20
C GLU A 200 12.84 12.92 1.76
N THR A 201 13.18 11.63 1.75
CA THR A 201 14.47 11.13 2.20
C THR A 201 15.59 11.60 1.28
N ALA A 202 15.39 11.61 -0.04
CA ALA A 202 16.36 12.13 -1.00
C ALA A 202 16.60 13.63 -0.82
N ASN A 203 15.55 14.41 -0.56
CA ASN A 203 15.69 15.83 -0.25
C ASN A 203 16.47 16.05 1.05
N GLU A 204 16.19 15.25 2.09
CA GLU A 204 16.91 15.32 3.36
C GLU A 204 18.40 14.96 3.20
N ILE A 205 18.73 14.01 2.31
CA ILE A 205 20.10 13.66 1.97
C ILE A 205 20.78 14.79 1.19
N ALA A 206 20.08 15.38 0.21
CA ALA A 206 20.57 16.47 -0.63
C ALA A 206 20.97 17.73 0.15
N CYS A 207 20.30 18.01 1.27
CA CYS A 207 20.62 19.14 2.15
C CYS A 207 21.88 18.91 2.98
N SER A 208 22.49 17.73 2.96
CA SER A 208 23.72 17.44 3.70
C SER A 208 24.95 17.89 2.90
N PRO A 209 26.00 18.41 3.56
CA PRO A 209 27.29 18.68 2.91
C PRO A 209 27.97 17.38 2.40
N ASP A 210 27.68 16.25 3.03
CA ASP A 210 28.10 14.92 2.59
C ASP A 210 26.86 14.00 2.42
N PRO A 211 26.29 13.93 1.20
CA PRO A 211 25.14 13.09 0.92
C PRO A 211 25.39 11.59 1.11
N PHE A 212 26.62 11.13 0.85
CA PHE A 212 26.98 9.73 1.02
C PHE A 212 26.99 9.33 2.51
N ASP A 213 27.64 10.11 3.35
CA ASP A 213 27.70 9.84 4.79
C ASP A 213 26.29 9.93 5.40
N LYS A 214 25.51 10.94 5.04
CA LYS A 214 24.10 11.08 5.48
C LYS A 214 23.28 9.86 5.09
N LEU A 215 23.37 9.37 3.87
CA LEU A 215 22.66 8.17 3.40
C LEU A 215 22.97 6.95 4.27
N TYR A 216 24.26 6.68 4.52
CA TYR A 216 24.68 5.50 5.28
C TYR A 216 24.41 5.65 6.78
N ARG A 217 24.38 6.86 7.33
CA ARG A 217 23.87 7.12 8.69
C ARG A 217 22.37 6.79 8.76
N LEU A 218 21.59 7.21 7.78
CA LEU A 218 20.15 6.91 7.72
C LEU A 218 19.85 5.42 7.58
N LEU A 219 20.65 4.69 6.81
CA LEU A 219 20.53 3.22 6.72
C LEU A 219 20.78 2.52 8.05
N ASN A 220 21.61 3.10 8.92
CA ASN A 220 21.95 2.55 10.21
C ASN A 220 21.27 3.29 11.39
N ILE A 221 20.35 4.19 11.12
CA ILE A 221 19.75 5.08 12.12
C ILE A 221 19.11 4.33 13.28
N TYR A 222 18.53 3.16 13.02
CA TYR A 222 17.90 2.31 14.05
C TYR A 222 18.82 1.99 15.24
N LYS A 223 20.14 2.04 15.03
CA LYS A 223 21.15 1.77 16.07
C LYS A 223 21.70 3.02 16.76
N THR A 224 21.14 4.18 16.46
CA THR A 224 21.67 5.48 16.93
C THR A 224 20.66 6.22 17.82
N ASP A 225 21.15 7.11 18.66
CA ASP A 225 20.31 7.97 19.52
C ASP A 225 19.47 8.98 18.73
N THR A 226 19.77 9.15 17.44
CA THR A 226 19.01 10.02 16.54
C THR A 226 17.74 9.36 15.99
N TYR A 227 17.54 8.07 16.26
CA TYR A 227 16.34 7.34 15.89
C TYR A 227 15.15 7.79 16.75
N LYS A 228 14.28 8.59 16.15
CA LYS A 228 13.08 9.17 16.79
C LYS A 228 11.89 9.09 15.83
N PRO A 229 11.32 7.91 15.65
CA PRO A 229 10.18 7.74 14.76
C PRO A 229 9.05 8.69 15.11
N CYS A 230 8.46 9.31 14.11
CA CYS A 230 7.44 10.32 14.34
C CYS A 230 6.34 10.33 13.28
N LEU A 231 5.18 10.82 13.69
CA LEU A 231 4.08 11.17 12.81
C LEU A 231 4.08 12.66 12.54
N ARG A 232 3.88 13.04 11.29
CA ARG A 232 3.78 14.43 10.87
C ARG A 232 2.33 14.87 10.74
N TYR A 233 2.02 15.97 11.37
CA TYR A 233 0.75 16.68 11.23
C TYR A 233 0.96 18.03 10.53
N GLN A 234 0.01 18.39 9.70
CA GLN A 234 -0.04 19.71 9.07
C GLN A 234 -1.45 20.26 9.19
N ASN A 235 -1.59 21.40 9.85
CA ASN A 235 -2.89 22.00 10.19
C ASN A 235 -3.82 21.00 10.93
N GLY A 236 -3.28 20.25 11.87
CA GLY A 236 -4.02 19.23 12.64
C GLY A 236 -4.38 17.97 11.86
N ILE A 237 -3.98 17.86 10.59
CA ILE A 237 -4.27 16.69 9.74
C ILE A 237 -3.02 15.81 9.66
N LEU A 238 -3.18 14.52 9.99
CA LEU A 238 -2.14 13.52 9.82
C LEU A 238 -1.77 13.38 8.34
N LYS A 239 -0.48 13.52 8.02
CA LYS A 239 0.05 13.46 6.65
C LYS A 239 0.89 12.22 6.39
N ASP A 240 1.99 12.08 7.13
CA ASP A 240 3.00 11.07 6.88
C ASP A 240 3.67 10.62 8.18
N TYR A 241 4.58 9.65 8.07
CA TYR A 241 5.44 9.18 9.15
C TYR A 241 6.91 9.19 8.70
N TYR A 242 7.84 9.32 9.64
CA TYR A 242 9.27 9.38 9.38
C TYR A 242 10.05 8.63 10.47
N ILE A 243 11.28 8.22 10.14
CA ILE A 243 12.20 7.55 11.08
C ILE A 243 12.84 8.54 12.08
N TYR A 244 12.80 9.83 11.78
CA TYR A 244 13.09 10.96 12.64
C TYR A 244 12.51 12.24 11.99
N PRO A 245 12.38 13.38 12.72
CA PRO A 245 11.89 14.62 12.13
C PRO A 245 12.86 15.15 11.06
N TYR A 246 12.45 15.12 9.78
CA TYR A 246 13.25 15.63 8.66
C TYR A 246 13.29 17.14 8.67
N SER A 247 14.49 17.73 8.46
CA SER A 247 14.69 19.17 8.42
C SER A 247 14.07 19.85 7.20
N THR A 248 13.91 19.08 6.12
CA THR A 248 13.34 19.54 4.84
C THR A 248 11.81 19.57 4.82
N VAL A 249 11.17 19.09 5.87
CA VAL A 249 9.71 18.92 5.92
C VAL A 249 9.12 19.76 7.03
N SER A 250 8.18 20.65 6.69
CA SER A 250 7.46 21.49 7.67
C SER A 250 6.25 20.77 8.26
N GLY A 251 5.95 21.01 9.54
CA GLY A 251 4.79 20.46 10.25
C GLY A 251 5.09 20.23 11.72
N GLU A 252 4.09 19.71 12.42
CA GLU A 252 4.21 19.28 13.81
C GLU A 252 4.56 17.79 13.82
N PHE A 253 5.57 17.41 14.61
CA PHE A 253 6.01 16.03 14.74
C PHE A 253 5.66 15.49 16.13
N VAL A 254 5.01 14.33 16.15
CA VAL A 254 4.73 13.56 17.37
C VAL A 254 5.64 12.34 17.38
N GLU A 255 6.56 12.30 18.33
CA GLU A 255 7.56 11.22 18.47
C GLU A 255 6.95 9.95 19.09
N TYR A 256 7.48 8.79 18.69
CA TYR A 256 7.14 7.46 19.19
C TYR A 256 8.40 6.70 19.59
N ASN A 257 8.26 5.67 20.43
CA ASN A 257 9.40 4.87 20.91
C ASN A 257 9.98 3.97 19.80
N GLY A 258 9.16 3.61 18.79
CA GLY A 258 9.57 2.76 17.67
C GLY A 258 8.74 3.04 16.41
N ILE A 259 9.30 2.68 15.24
CA ILE A 259 8.62 2.89 13.96
C ILE A 259 7.37 2.01 13.83
N ASN A 260 7.37 0.80 14.41
CA ASN A 260 6.19 -0.05 14.37
C ASN A 260 5.02 0.55 15.16
N GLU A 261 5.30 1.19 16.30
CA GLU A 261 4.29 1.91 17.08
C GLU A 261 3.74 3.12 16.30
N ALA A 262 4.62 3.90 15.69
CA ALA A 262 4.24 5.02 14.83
C ALA A 262 3.38 4.56 13.63
N LEU A 263 3.76 3.45 12.98
CA LEU A 263 3.01 2.87 11.86
C LEU A 263 1.64 2.34 12.31
N ASP A 264 1.53 1.65 13.44
CA ASP A 264 0.24 1.19 13.95
C ASP A 264 -0.69 2.37 14.25
N ALA A 265 -0.16 3.44 14.88
CA ALA A 265 -0.92 4.66 15.13
C ALA A 265 -1.35 5.35 13.81
N PHE A 266 -0.44 5.47 12.84
CA PHE A 266 -0.71 6.05 11.52
C PHE A 266 -1.83 5.30 10.80
N TYR A 267 -1.67 4.00 10.62
CA TYR A 267 -2.63 3.20 9.85
C TYR A 267 -3.96 3.01 10.57
N ARG A 268 -3.98 3.03 11.89
CA ARG A 268 -5.23 3.05 12.67
C ARG A 268 -6.08 4.27 12.34
N LEU A 269 -5.47 5.45 12.31
CA LEU A 269 -6.16 6.69 11.96
C LEU A 269 -6.52 6.73 10.48
N TYR A 270 -5.61 6.29 9.64
CA TYR A 270 -5.78 6.30 8.19
C TYR A 270 -6.88 5.33 7.74
N ASP A 271 -6.83 4.07 8.14
CA ASP A 271 -7.82 3.04 7.78
C ASP A 271 -9.23 3.46 8.28
N GLY A 272 -9.31 4.08 9.47
CA GLY A 272 -10.55 4.65 9.98
C GLY A 272 -11.13 5.75 9.08
N ASN A 273 -10.29 6.65 8.59
CA ASN A 273 -10.68 7.71 7.68
C ASN A 273 -11.08 7.19 6.30
N GLU A 274 -10.35 6.23 5.75
CA GLU A 274 -10.66 5.63 4.44
C GLU A 274 -11.97 4.82 4.47
N ARG A 275 -12.25 4.08 5.55
CA ARG A 275 -13.54 3.40 5.74
C ARG A 275 -14.70 4.41 5.77
N LYS A 276 -14.54 5.53 6.51
CA LYS A 276 -15.54 6.61 6.53
C LYS A 276 -15.75 7.20 5.13
N LYS A 277 -14.67 7.50 4.41
CA LYS A 277 -14.73 8.02 3.04
C LYS A 277 -15.40 7.04 2.07
N ALA A 278 -15.07 5.74 2.14
CA ALA A 278 -15.65 4.72 1.30
C ALA A 278 -17.17 4.60 1.53
N SER A 279 -17.62 4.54 2.79
CA SER A 279 -19.03 4.55 3.15
C SER A 279 -19.74 5.82 2.65
N THR A 280 -19.12 6.99 2.86
CA THR A 280 -19.65 8.28 2.41
C THR A 280 -19.72 8.37 0.89
N LYS A 281 -18.73 7.84 0.17
CA LYS A 281 -18.71 7.81 -1.30
C LYS A 281 -19.87 7.01 -1.88
N THR A 282 -20.16 5.85 -1.31
CA THR A 282 -21.29 5.00 -1.73
C THR A 282 -22.62 5.73 -1.53
N VAL A 283 -22.82 6.30 -0.34
CA VAL A 283 -24.02 7.09 -0.02
C VAL A 283 -24.16 8.29 -0.96
N ASN A 284 -23.09 9.07 -1.16
CA ASN A 284 -23.09 10.21 -2.07
C ASN A 284 -23.38 9.83 -3.53
N THR A 285 -22.91 8.67 -3.97
CA THR A 285 -23.22 8.16 -5.33
C THR A 285 -24.71 7.87 -5.49
N VAL A 286 -25.32 7.23 -4.50
CA VAL A 286 -26.77 6.97 -4.49
C VAL A 286 -27.56 8.28 -4.44
N LEU A 287 -27.18 9.21 -3.58
CA LEU A 287 -27.83 10.53 -3.45
C LEU A 287 -27.77 11.32 -4.76
N LYS A 288 -26.60 11.41 -5.40
CA LYS A 288 -26.43 12.08 -6.70
C LYS A 288 -27.32 11.45 -7.78
N ARG A 289 -27.39 10.10 -7.81
CA ARG A 289 -28.27 9.39 -8.76
C ARG A 289 -29.76 9.72 -8.53
N LEU A 290 -30.18 9.76 -7.29
CA LEU A 290 -31.55 10.13 -6.92
C LEU A 290 -31.86 11.59 -7.27
N GLN A 291 -30.93 12.48 -6.97
CA GLN A 291 -31.04 13.91 -7.30
C GLN A 291 -31.20 14.11 -8.81
N SER A 292 -30.30 13.57 -9.62
CA SER A 292 -30.37 13.67 -11.09
C SER A 292 -31.66 13.09 -11.65
N LYS A 293 -32.16 11.98 -11.08
CA LYS A 293 -33.45 11.40 -11.47
C LYS A 293 -34.61 12.33 -11.15
N THR A 294 -34.58 12.99 -9.99
CA THR A 294 -35.62 13.94 -9.56
C THR A 294 -35.59 15.21 -10.38
N GLU A 295 -34.41 15.77 -10.63
CA GLU A 295 -34.23 16.96 -11.52
C GLU A 295 -34.74 16.70 -12.94
N ARG A 296 -34.47 15.52 -13.51
CA ARG A 296 -35.00 15.12 -14.81
C ARG A 296 -36.54 15.06 -14.81
N ARG A 297 -37.15 14.45 -13.76
CA ARG A 297 -38.59 14.40 -13.59
C ARG A 297 -39.24 15.79 -13.48
N ILE A 298 -38.57 16.67 -12.73
CA ILE A 298 -39.04 18.08 -12.63
C ILE A 298 -38.98 18.76 -13.99
N GLY A 299 -37.89 18.60 -14.74
CA GLY A 299 -37.77 19.14 -16.09
C GLY A 299 -38.86 18.63 -17.04
N ASP A 300 -39.09 17.31 -17.04
CA ASP A 300 -40.15 16.68 -17.87
C ASP A 300 -41.57 17.20 -17.51
N ASN A 301 -41.83 17.36 -16.21
CA ASN A 301 -43.12 17.87 -15.75
C ASN A 301 -43.28 19.36 -16.06
N LEU A 302 -42.24 20.17 -15.98
CA LEU A 302 -42.29 21.59 -16.40
C LEU A 302 -42.51 21.74 -17.90
N ALA A 303 -41.87 20.88 -18.72
CA ALA A 303 -42.12 20.85 -20.17
C ALA A 303 -43.56 20.49 -20.48
N LYS A 304 -44.10 19.42 -19.85
CA LYS A 304 -45.51 19.03 -19.99
C LYS A 304 -46.50 20.12 -19.57
N LYS A 305 -46.18 20.83 -18.48
CA LYS A 305 -47.00 21.95 -18.00
C LYS A 305 -47.04 23.09 -19.04
N LYS A 306 -45.85 23.45 -19.58
CA LYS A 306 -45.78 24.46 -20.66
C LYS A 306 -46.54 24.06 -21.91
N ASP A 307 -46.47 22.79 -22.33
CA ASP A 307 -47.21 22.26 -23.44
C ASP A 307 -48.73 22.31 -23.18
N ALA A 308 -49.15 21.98 -21.94
CA ALA A 308 -50.56 22.09 -21.55
C ALA A 308 -51.08 23.54 -21.50
N GLU A 309 -50.26 24.52 -21.10
CA GLU A 309 -50.60 25.92 -21.12
C GLU A 309 -50.81 26.41 -22.57
N ASN A 310 -50.07 25.86 -23.54
CA ASN A 310 -50.22 26.18 -24.96
C ASN A 310 -51.35 25.38 -25.68
N ALA A 311 -51.91 24.37 -25.01
CA ALA A 311 -52.91 23.49 -25.60
C ALA A 311 -54.17 24.22 -26.12
N ALA A 312 -54.61 25.24 -25.38
CA ALA A 312 -55.74 26.09 -25.79
C ALA A 312 -55.45 26.87 -27.07
N PHE A 313 -54.21 27.39 -27.20
CA PHE A 313 -53.78 28.07 -28.41
C PHE A 313 -53.77 27.13 -29.63
N TYR A 314 -53.17 25.96 -29.48
CA TYR A 314 -53.13 24.95 -30.58
C TYR A 314 -54.49 24.44 -30.95
N LYS A 315 -55.43 24.29 -29.98
CA LYS A 315 -56.81 23.94 -30.26
C LYS A 315 -57.49 25.02 -31.11
N ASN A 316 -57.35 26.29 -30.69
CA ASN A 316 -57.91 27.40 -31.47
C ASN A 316 -57.30 27.47 -32.87
N CYS A 317 -56.05 27.26 -33.08
CA CYS A 317 -55.41 27.17 -34.39
C CYS A 317 -55.94 26.00 -35.19
N GLY A 318 -56.17 24.82 -34.60
CA GLY A 318 -56.77 23.67 -35.26
C GLY A 318 -58.23 23.94 -35.71
N ASP A 319 -59.02 24.55 -34.81
CA ASP A 319 -60.42 24.92 -35.12
C ASP A 319 -60.49 25.94 -36.26
N LEU A 320 -59.59 26.93 -36.30
CA LEU A 320 -59.47 27.90 -37.43
C LEU A 320 -59.09 27.19 -38.74
N ILE A 321 -58.08 26.29 -38.71
CA ILE A 321 -57.69 25.53 -39.88
C ILE A 321 -58.84 24.71 -40.41
N LEU A 322 -59.58 24.03 -39.53
CA LEU A 322 -60.78 23.25 -39.93
C LEU A 322 -61.84 24.13 -40.49
N SER A 323 -62.13 25.29 -39.91
CA SER A 323 -63.16 26.25 -40.40
C SER A 323 -62.85 26.84 -41.78
N TYR A 324 -61.55 26.98 -42.10
CA TYR A 324 -61.13 27.58 -43.40
C TYR A 324 -60.49 26.53 -44.34
N MET A 325 -60.63 25.25 -44.10
CA MET A 325 -60.02 24.17 -44.85
C MET A 325 -60.40 24.21 -46.34
N TYR A 326 -61.59 24.69 -46.66
CA TYR A 326 -62.11 24.88 -48.07
C TYR A 326 -61.33 25.99 -48.83
N MET A 327 -60.64 26.91 -48.12
CA MET A 327 -59.83 27.95 -48.74
C MET A 327 -58.39 27.54 -48.98
N ILE A 328 -57.91 26.44 -48.31
CA ILE A 328 -56.55 25.95 -48.40
C ILE A 328 -56.45 25.09 -49.67
N LYS A 329 -55.80 25.63 -50.68
CA LYS A 329 -55.51 24.88 -51.92
C LYS A 329 -54.26 24.01 -51.68
N PRO A 330 -54.26 22.70 -51.97
CA PRO A 330 -53.04 21.91 -51.94
C PRO A 330 -52.09 22.48 -53.02
N ARG A 331 -50.82 22.59 -52.67
CA ARG A 331 -49.69 22.97 -53.54
C ARG A 331 -49.36 21.83 -54.48
#